data_579fa66df230583ab7ea0d0747e3d3a3
#
_entry.id   579fa66df230583ab7ea0d0747e3d3a3
#
_cell.length_a   1.000
_cell.length_b   1.000
_cell.length_c   1.000
_cell.angle_alpha   90.00
_cell.angle_beta   90.00
_cell.angle_gamma   90.00
#
_symmetry.space_group_name_H-M   'P 1'
#
loop_
_entity.id
_entity.type
_entity.pdbx_description
1 polymer ?
#
loop_
_entity_poly.entity_id
_entity_poly.type
_entity_poly.pdbx_seq_one_letter_code
_entity_poly.pdbx_strand_id
1 'polypeptide(L)'
;MKLTRLFKNLVIILSLFISSCATVSAPDERDPWESFNRSIYSFNDVFDKAIARPVATAYQAVLPDFIETGISNFFSNLGDIVVIVNDLLQFKFEQAGSDFSRLLMNTTFGLLGFIDVASEMELPKHDEDFGQTLAT
;
A
#
# COMPACT_ATOMS: atom_id res chain seq x y z
N MET A 1 1.80 28.43 -29.38
CA MET A 1 1.51 29.48 -28.35
C MET A 1 0.70 28.99 -27.14
N LYS A 2 -0.31 28.11 -27.27
CA LYS A 2 -1.06 27.57 -26.10
C LYS A 2 -0.26 26.56 -25.26
N LEU A 3 0.52 25.69 -25.89
CA LEU A 3 1.31 24.64 -25.21
C LEU A 3 2.43 25.22 -24.33
N THR A 4 3.07 26.29 -24.78
CA THR A 4 4.11 27.00 -23.99
C THR A 4 3.55 27.71 -22.77
N ARG A 5 2.30 28.20 -22.82
CA ARG A 5 1.63 28.76 -21.64
C ARG A 5 1.23 27.68 -20.63
N LEU A 6 0.73 26.54 -21.10
CA LEU A 6 0.42 25.39 -20.27
C LEU A 6 1.66 24.87 -19.53
N PHE A 7 2.77 24.72 -20.25
CA PHE A 7 4.03 24.30 -19.66
C PHE A 7 4.56 25.31 -18.62
N LYS A 8 4.52 26.63 -18.91
CA LYS A 8 4.87 27.67 -17.94
C LYS A 8 4.01 27.61 -16.67
N ASN A 9 2.69 27.47 -16.83
CA ASN A 9 1.78 27.38 -15.68
C ASN A 9 2.02 26.10 -14.86
N LEU A 10 2.29 24.98 -15.50
CA LEU A 10 2.66 23.72 -14.82
C LEU A 10 3.95 23.85 -14.03
N VAL A 11 4.98 24.49 -14.60
CA VAL A 11 6.26 24.73 -13.92
C VAL A 11 6.08 25.68 -12.73
N ILE A 12 5.27 26.73 -12.87
CA ILE A 12 4.99 27.67 -11.76
C ILE A 12 4.21 26.97 -10.64
N ILE A 13 3.21 26.14 -10.97
CA ILE A 13 2.47 25.35 -9.98
C ILE A 13 3.42 24.37 -9.27
N LEU A 14 4.26 23.66 -10.01
CA LEU A 14 5.22 22.72 -9.46
C LEU A 14 6.27 23.42 -8.57
N SER A 15 6.74 24.62 -8.94
CA SER A 15 7.68 25.40 -8.12
C SER A 15 7.05 25.95 -6.84
N LEU A 16 5.74 26.27 -6.84
CA LEU A 16 5.01 26.67 -5.64
C LEU A 16 4.86 25.52 -4.65
N PHE A 17 4.69 24.28 -5.12
CA PHE A 17 4.67 23.10 -4.27
C PHE A 17 6.03 22.81 -3.62
N ILE A 18 7.13 23.06 -4.32
CA ILE A 18 8.50 22.85 -3.79
C ILE A 18 8.86 23.91 -2.75
N SER A 19 8.36 25.15 -2.87
CA SER A 19 8.66 26.24 -1.93
C SER A 19 7.93 26.14 -0.58
N SER A 20 6.92 25.27 -0.47
CA SER A 20 6.12 25.09 0.74
C SER A 20 6.84 24.39 1.91
N CYS A 21 8.04 23.84 1.69
CA CYS A 21 8.79 23.08 2.69
C CYS A 21 9.79 23.91 3.51
N ALA A 22 9.79 25.23 3.45
CA ALA A 22 10.93 26.06 3.88
C ALA A 22 10.76 26.81 5.22
N THR A 23 9.90 26.41 6.13
CA THR A 23 9.88 26.97 7.50
C THR A 23 10.14 25.89 8.54
N VAL A 24 11.42 25.53 8.68
CA VAL A 24 11.88 24.63 9.73
C VAL A 24 12.30 25.48 10.92
N SER A 25 11.58 25.40 12.04
CA SER A 25 12.12 25.71 13.36
C SER A 25 13.35 24.84 13.59
N ALA A 26 14.40 25.35 14.24
CA ALA A 26 15.68 24.68 14.40
C ALA A 26 15.52 23.18 14.69
N PRO A 27 16.13 22.28 13.90
CA PRO A 27 15.97 20.86 14.08
C PRO A 27 16.52 20.44 15.45
N ASP A 28 15.79 19.58 16.17
CA ASP A 28 16.34 18.88 17.32
C ASP A 28 17.49 17.99 16.83
N GLU A 29 18.66 18.07 17.47
CA GLU A 29 19.81 17.23 17.13
C GLU A 29 19.51 15.73 17.19
N ARG A 30 18.46 15.34 17.93
CA ARG A 30 18.02 13.95 18.08
C ARG A 30 17.06 13.49 16.98
N ASP A 31 16.37 14.41 16.31
CA ASP A 31 15.47 14.13 15.20
C ASP A 31 15.57 15.23 14.12
N PRO A 32 16.58 15.16 13.25
CA PRO A 32 16.76 16.13 12.18
C PRO A 32 15.62 16.15 11.17
N TRP A 33 14.77 15.14 11.17
CA TRP A 33 13.64 14.97 10.24
C TRP A 33 12.28 15.30 10.89
N GLU A 34 12.22 15.72 12.14
CA GLU A 34 10.97 15.98 12.86
C GLU A 34 10.00 16.86 12.09
N SER A 35 10.47 17.98 11.57
CA SER A 35 9.61 18.94 10.85
C SER A 35 9.05 18.36 9.55
N PHE A 36 9.86 17.58 8.83
CA PHE A 36 9.41 16.86 7.63
C PHE A 36 8.39 15.78 8.00
N ASN A 37 8.69 14.95 8.98
CA ASN A 37 7.80 13.89 9.46
C ASN A 37 6.47 14.47 9.97
N ARG A 38 6.50 15.58 10.70
CA ARG A 38 5.31 16.30 11.17
C ARG A 38 4.46 16.84 10.01
N SER A 39 5.10 17.36 8.97
CA SER A 39 4.39 17.87 7.77
C SER A 39 3.73 16.73 7.00
N ILE A 40 4.43 15.61 6.80
CA ILE A 40 3.88 14.41 6.17
C ILE A 40 2.73 13.84 7.00
N TYR A 41 2.89 13.76 8.33
CA TYR A 41 1.83 13.31 9.22
C TYR A 41 0.58 14.20 9.10
N SER A 42 0.76 15.52 9.14
CA SER A 42 -0.34 16.48 9.02
C SER A 42 -1.06 16.36 7.67
N PHE A 43 -0.31 16.20 6.59
CA PHE A 43 -0.88 15.95 5.27
C PHE A 43 -1.68 14.64 5.25
N ASN A 44 -1.11 13.54 5.75
CA ASN A 44 -1.78 12.25 5.80
C ASN A 44 -3.05 12.29 6.65
N ASP A 45 -3.02 12.96 7.81
CA ASP A 45 -4.17 13.11 8.71
C ASP A 45 -5.31 13.91 8.05
N VAL A 46 -4.99 15.01 7.37
CA VAL A 46 -5.97 15.80 6.63
C VAL A 46 -6.54 15.01 5.45
N PHE A 47 -5.69 14.33 4.69
CA PHE A 47 -6.10 13.48 3.58
C PHE A 47 -7.01 12.33 4.04
N ASP A 48 -6.62 11.66 5.13
CA ASP A 48 -7.43 10.59 5.73
C ASP A 48 -8.81 11.09 6.13
N LYS A 49 -8.88 12.19 6.88
CA LYS A 49 -10.15 12.76 7.37
C LYS A 49 -11.03 13.33 6.26
N ALA A 50 -10.43 13.99 5.28
CA ALA A 50 -11.19 14.72 4.25
C ALA A 50 -11.57 13.83 3.05
N ILE A 51 -10.80 12.80 2.76
CA ILE A 51 -10.96 11.99 1.55
C ILE A 51 -11.08 10.50 1.88
N ALA A 52 -10.08 9.90 2.54
CA ALA A 52 -10.02 8.45 2.70
C ALA A 52 -11.19 7.91 3.53
N ARG A 53 -11.46 8.49 4.70
CA ARG A 53 -12.59 8.07 5.56
C ARG A 53 -13.96 8.25 4.91
N PRO A 54 -14.32 9.41 4.30
CA PRO A 54 -15.61 9.55 3.60
C PRO A 54 -15.76 8.54 2.46
N VAL A 55 -14.69 8.32 1.67
CA VAL A 55 -14.70 7.33 0.58
C VAL A 55 -14.88 5.91 1.12
N ALA A 56 -14.12 5.54 2.17
CA ALA A 56 -14.25 4.23 2.81
C ALA A 56 -15.65 4.01 3.39
N THR A 57 -16.23 5.03 4.04
CA THR A 57 -17.59 4.95 4.58
C THR A 57 -18.63 4.79 3.47
N ALA A 58 -18.48 5.54 2.37
CA ALA A 58 -19.38 5.39 1.21
C ALA A 58 -19.23 4.01 0.55
N TYR A 59 -18.01 3.51 0.44
CA TYR A 59 -17.70 2.17 -0.07
C TYR A 59 -18.43 1.09 0.75
N GLN A 60 -18.27 1.10 2.07
CA GLN A 60 -18.93 0.15 2.99
C GLN A 60 -20.46 0.29 3.00
N ALA A 61 -20.99 1.49 2.77
CA ALA A 61 -22.44 1.71 2.74
C ALA A 61 -23.10 1.20 1.45
N VAL A 62 -22.37 1.11 0.37
CA VAL A 62 -22.90 0.78 -0.98
C VAL A 62 -22.64 -0.68 -1.36
N LEU A 63 -21.49 -1.24 -0.95
CA LEU A 63 -21.11 -2.60 -1.35
C LEU A 63 -21.61 -3.64 -0.35
N PRO A 64 -22.19 -4.75 -0.85
CA PRO A 64 -22.48 -5.91 -0.02
C PRO A 64 -21.20 -6.56 0.52
N ASP A 65 -21.24 -7.10 1.72
CA ASP A 65 -20.09 -7.68 2.44
C ASP A 65 -19.31 -8.71 1.60
N PHE A 66 -19.98 -9.51 0.79
CA PHE A 66 -19.30 -10.52 -0.04
C PHE A 66 -18.46 -9.89 -1.16
N ILE A 67 -18.85 -8.72 -1.68
CA ILE A 67 -18.06 -7.97 -2.67
C ILE A 67 -16.85 -7.33 -1.98
N GLU A 68 -17.04 -6.76 -0.81
CA GLU A 68 -15.94 -6.16 -0.02
C GLU A 68 -14.90 -7.21 0.32
N THR A 69 -15.34 -8.36 0.84
CA THR A 69 -14.47 -9.51 1.12
C THR A 69 -13.75 -9.99 -0.13
N GLY A 70 -14.45 -10.15 -1.24
CA GLY A 70 -13.86 -10.62 -2.49
C GLY A 70 -12.80 -9.64 -3.04
N ILE A 71 -13.04 -8.34 -2.98
CA ILE A 71 -12.06 -7.33 -3.37
C ILE A 71 -10.84 -7.38 -2.45
N SER A 72 -11.06 -7.50 -1.13
CA SER A 72 -9.98 -7.66 -0.15
C SER A 72 -9.13 -8.89 -0.44
N ASN A 73 -9.77 -10.04 -0.68
CA ASN A 73 -9.09 -11.29 -1.02
C ASN A 73 -8.28 -11.17 -2.32
N PHE A 74 -8.83 -10.50 -3.34
CA PHE A 74 -8.13 -10.27 -4.61
C PHE A 74 -6.83 -9.48 -4.39
N PHE A 75 -6.87 -8.36 -3.65
CA PHE A 75 -5.67 -7.59 -3.35
C PHE A 75 -4.70 -8.34 -2.44
N SER A 76 -5.21 -9.12 -1.49
CA SER A 76 -4.42 -10.01 -0.65
C SER A 76 -3.67 -11.05 -1.48
N ASN A 77 -4.34 -11.68 -2.44
CA ASN A 77 -3.74 -12.64 -3.38
C ASN A 77 -2.64 -12.01 -4.25
N LEU A 78 -2.79 -10.75 -4.66
CA LEU A 78 -1.71 -10.00 -5.31
C LEU A 78 -0.54 -9.72 -4.35
N GLY A 79 -0.83 -9.45 -3.09
CA GLY A 79 0.17 -9.27 -2.04
C GLY A 79 1.01 -10.51 -1.80
N ASP A 80 0.44 -11.70 -1.92
CA ASP A 80 1.15 -12.97 -1.76
C ASP A 80 2.35 -13.10 -2.70
N ILE A 81 2.35 -12.44 -3.87
CA ILE A 81 3.51 -12.38 -4.78
C ILE A 81 4.70 -11.70 -4.09
N VAL A 82 4.45 -10.62 -3.35
CA VAL A 82 5.51 -9.90 -2.61
C VAL A 82 6.00 -10.75 -1.45
N VAL A 83 5.10 -11.43 -0.75
CA VAL A 83 5.45 -12.36 0.35
C VAL A 83 6.36 -13.46 -0.16
N ILE A 84 5.99 -14.17 -1.25
CA ILE A 84 6.78 -15.24 -1.86
C ILE A 84 8.19 -14.76 -2.23
N VAL A 85 8.31 -13.56 -2.79
CA VAL A 85 9.63 -13.00 -3.14
C VAL A 85 10.46 -12.76 -1.89
N ASN A 86 9.89 -12.22 -0.83
CA ASN A 86 10.59 -11.99 0.43
C ASN A 86 10.96 -13.31 1.13
N ASP A 87 10.08 -14.31 1.13
CA ASP A 87 10.40 -15.66 1.61
C ASP A 87 11.61 -16.25 0.92
N LEU A 88 11.64 -16.15 -0.42
CA LEU A 88 12.78 -16.65 -1.21
C LEU A 88 14.08 -15.90 -0.87
N LEU A 89 14.01 -14.57 -0.70
CA LEU A 89 15.16 -13.75 -0.30
C LEU A 89 15.65 -14.06 1.12
N GLN A 90 14.76 -14.51 1.99
CA GLN A 90 15.05 -14.94 3.37
C GLN A 90 15.39 -16.43 3.47
N PHE A 91 15.46 -17.14 2.35
CA PHE A 91 15.72 -18.61 2.28
C PHE A 91 14.64 -19.46 2.99
N LYS A 92 13.43 -18.94 3.16
CA LYS A 92 12.27 -19.63 3.75
C LYS A 92 11.52 -20.43 2.68
N PHE A 93 12.15 -21.41 2.08
CA PHE A 93 11.62 -22.13 0.92
C PHE A 93 10.31 -22.89 1.19
N GLU A 94 10.10 -23.37 2.41
CA GLU A 94 8.86 -24.05 2.80
C GLU A 94 7.69 -23.08 2.82
N GLN A 95 7.87 -21.87 3.39
CA GLN A 95 6.87 -20.82 3.40
C GLN A 95 6.59 -20.33 1.97
N ALA A 96 7.64 -20.04 1.19
CA ALA A 96 7.51 -19.67 -0.22
C ALA A 96 6.67 -20.69 -1.02
N GLY A 97 6.90 -21.99 -0.78
CA GLY A 97 6.13 -23.07 -1.41
C GLY A 97 4.66 -23.09 -0.98
N SER A 98 4.38 -22.85 0.29
CA SER A 98 3.03 -22.73 0.83
C SER A 98 2.29 -21.54 0.23
N ASP A 99 2.90 -20.35 0.26
CA ASP A 99 2.28 -19.12 -0.25
C ASP A 99 2.12 -19.14 -1.78
N PHE A 100 3.06 -19.77 -2.50
CA PHE A 100 2.89 -20.03 -3.93
C PHE A 100 1.70 -20.96 -4.21
N SER A 101 1.50 -22.00 -3.40
CA SER A 101 0.35 -22.90 -3.52
C SER A 101 -0.97 -22.15 -3.25
N ARG A 102 -1.00 -21.26 -2.25
CA ARG A 102 -2.15 -20.37 -1.98
C ARG A 102 -2.47 -19.50 -3.19
N LEU A 103 -1.44 -18.81 -3.73
CA LEU A 103 -1.57 -17.97 -4.91
C LEU A 103 -2.17 -18.74 -6.09
N LEU A 104 -1.68 -19.95 -6.37
CA LEU A 104 -2.20 -20.79 -7.46
C LEU A 104 -3.65 -21.22 -7.22
N MET A 105 -3.98 -21.69 -6.02
CA MET A 105 -5.33 -22.15 -5.68
C MET A 105 -6.33 -20.99 -5.75
N ASN A 106 -6.03 -19.86 -5.14
CA ASN A 106 -6.89 -18.70 -5.15
C ASN A 106 -7.03 -18.09 -6.55
N THR A 107 -5.95 -18.05 -7.34
CA THR A 107 -6.02 -17.53 -8.70
C THR A 107 -6.83 -18.45 -9.62
N THR A 108 -6.66 -19.77 -9.52
CA THR A 108 -7.24 -20.74 -10.44
C THR A 108 -8.69 -21.09 -10.05
N PHE A 109 -8.93 -21.39 -8.78
CA PHE A 109 -10.23 -21.85 -8.28
C PHE A 109 -11.01 -20.75 -7.55
N GLY A 110 -10.32 -19.68 -7.08
CA GLY A 110 -10.88 -18.56 -6.37
C GLY A 110 -11.20 -17.33 -7.26
N LEU A 111 -11.39 -17.50 -8.57
CA LEU A 111 -11.69 -16.40 -9.49
C LEU A 111 -10.67 -15.26 -9.37
N LEU A 112 -9.41 -15.55 -9.69
CA LEU A 112 -8.27 -14.62 -9.59
C LEU A 112 -8.00 -14.13 -8.15
N GLY A 113 -8.40 -14.89 -7.15
CA GLY A 113 -8.21 -14.56 -5.75
C GLY A 113 -9.41 -13.85 -5.10
N PHE A 114 -10.53 -13.67 -5.80
CA PHE A 114 -11.75 -13.10 -5.23
C PHE A 114 -12.32 -13.97 -4.10
N ILE A 115 -12.18 -15.29 -4.23
CA ILE A 115 -12.55 -16.29 -3.20
C ILE A 115 -11.26 -16.89 -2.65
N ASP A 116 -11.08 -16.86 -1.33
CA ASP A 116 -9.93 -17.48 -0.65
C ASP A 116 -10.16 -18.98 -0.44
N VAL A 117 -9.96 -19.75 -1.50
CA VAL A 117 -10.07 -21.20 -1.49
C VAL A 117 -8.93 -21.85 -0.70
N ALA A 118 -7.75 -21.22 -0.69
CA ALA A 118 -6.58 -21.73 0.00
C ALA A 118 -6.78 -21.79 1.52
N SER A 119 -7.49 -20.83 2.11
CA SER A 119 -7.83 -20.85 3.53
C SER A 119 -8.82 -21.98 3.87
N GLU A 120 -9.75 -22.31 3.00
CA GLU A 120 -10.64 -23.47 3.16
C GLU A 120 -9.88 -24.81 3.07
N MET A 121 -8.73 -24.81 2.41
CA MET A 121 -7.81 -25.96 2.35
C MET A 121 -6.81 -26.00 3.50
N GLU A 122 -6.97 -25.14 4.50
CA GLU A 122 -6.08 -25.04 5.67
C GLU A 122 -4.61 -24.71 5.31
N LEU A 123 -4.37 -24.09 4.15
CA LEU A 123 -3.04 -23.66 3.78
C LEU A 123 -2.67 -22.39 4.59
N PRO A 124 -1.57 -22.41 5.38
CA PRO A 124 -1.20 -21.28 6.21
C PRO A 124 -0.83 -20.09 5.33
N LYS A 125 -1.21 -18.90 5.78
CA LYS A 125 -0.82 -17.63 5.17
C LYS A 125 0.31 -17.02 6.00
N HIS A 126 1.35 -16.55 5.32
CA HIS A 126 2.47 -15.86 5.94
C HIS A 126 2.45 -14.38 5.53
N ASP A 127 3.06 -13.54 6.36
CA ASP A 127 3.20 -12.11 6.11
C ASP A 127 4.70 -11.76 6.17
N GLU A 128 5.28 -11.50 5.01
CA GLU A 128 6.69 -11.13 4.89
C GLU A 128 6.82 -9.84 4.09
N ASP A 129 7.70 -8.97 4.56
CA ASP A 129 7.97 -7.70 3.90
C ASP A 129 9.49 -7.49 3.65
N PHE A 130 9.79 -6.46 2.88
CA PHE A 130 11.17 -6.13 2.55
C PHE A 130 11.97 -5.60 3.76
N GLY A 131 11.31 -5.02 4.75
CA GLY A 131 11.94 -4.59 6.00
C GLY A 131 12.46 -5.79 6.80
N GLN A 132 11.68 -6.86 6.88
CA GLN A 132 12.09 -8.13 7.50
C GLN A 132 13.25 -8.77 6.71
N THR A 133 13.18 -8.75 5.37
CA THR A 133 14.24 -9.26 4.51
C THR A 133 15.58 -8.54 4.71
N LEU A 134 15.55 -7.22 4.96
CA LEU A 134 16.77 -6.45 5.25
C LEU A 134 17.32 -6.69 6.67
N ALA A 135 16.49 -7.17 7.59
CA ALA A 135 16.86 -7.43 8.98
C ALA A 135 17.39 -8.86 9.22
N THR A 136 17.27 -9.75 8.22
CA THR A 136 17.74 -11.15 8.23
C THR A 136 19.18 -11.22 7.78
#